data_c96b4e2c91d5a7e99ecb1cb25770bcf1
#
_entry.id   c96b4e2c91d5a7e99ecb1cb25770bcf1
#
_cell.length_a   1.000
_cell.length_b   1.000
_cell.length_c   1.000
_cell.angle_alpha   90.00
_cell.angle_beta   90.00
_cell.angle_gamma   90.00
#
_symmetry.space_group_name_H-M   'P 1'
#
loop_
_entity.id
_entity.type
_entity.pdbx_description
1 polymer ?
#
loop_
_entity_poly.entity_id
_entity_poly.type
_entity_poly.pdbx_seq_one_letter_code
_entity_poly.pdbx_strand_id
1 'polypeptide(L)'
;EKFIEEGIQEIIKLLQISNGKSLILFTAKTDMQAVYDKLQKENLPFKILMQQGNAKQAETLEKFRNDTNSVLLGTGSYWEGINIEGVSLSHVIIFKLPFPVREPIIDYKYQQSKDGLMEVSVPEMVIKLKQGIGRLIRSESDKGIVSIIDSRVGKTSKAPYKQIIWESLPIKSKTNKIEKIAAFYSQVVEQQKEEK
;
A
#
# COMPACT_ATOMS: atom_id res chain seq x y z
N GLU A 1 8.01 17.51 -3.85
CA GLU A 1 7.66 17.38 -5.29
C GLU A 1 8.40 16.21 -5.93
N LYS A 2 9.74 16.19 -5.95
CA LYS A 2 10.54 15.14 -6.61
C LYS A 2 10.18 13.72 -6.18
N PHE A 3 9.99 13.45 -4.88
CA PHE A 3 9.61 12.12 -4.37
C PHE A 3 8.24 11.67 -4.90
N ILE A 4 7.28 12.61 -5.02
CA ILE A 4 5.94 12.29 -5.54
C ILE A 4 6.04 11.92 -7.02
N GLU A 5 6.81 12.65 -7.82
CA GLU A 5 6.98 12.38 -9.25
C GLU A 5 7.68 11.04 -9.50
N GLU A 6 8.79 10.76 -8.80
CA GLU A 6 9.46 9.47 -8.87
C GLU A 6 8.55 8.31 -8.41
N GLY A 7 7.81 8.53 -7.31
CA GLY A 7 6.85 7.56 -6.80
C GLY A 7 5.72 7.25 -7.75
N ILE A 8 5.20 8.25 -8.48
CA ILE A 8 4.16 8.07 -9.50
C ILE A 8 4.66 7.19 -10.65
N GLN A 9 5.88 7.41 -11.12
CA GLN A 9 6.47 6.58 -12.17
C GLN A 9 6.59 5.11 -11.73
N GLU A 10 6.98 4.88 -10.49
CA GLU A 10 7.00 3.52 -9.93
C GLU A 10 5.59 2.93 -9.78
N ILE A 11 4.62 3.72 -9.32
CA ILE A 11 3.20 3.30 -9.25
C ILE A 11 2.72 2.87 -10.63
N ILE A 12 2.93 3.64 -11.68
CA ILE A 12 2.48 3.33 -13.05
C ILE A 12 3.05 1.98 -13.50
N LYS A 13 4.35 1.75 -13.33
CA LYS A 13 4.98 0.47 -13.67
C LYS A 13 4.35 -0.71 -12.92
N LEU A 14 4.11 -0.54 -11.61
CA LEU A 14 3.50 -1.56 -10.76
C LEU A 14 2.04 -1.84 -11.17
N LEU A 15 1.27 -0.80 -11.48
CA LEU A 15 -0.12 -0.93 -11.95
C LEU A 15 -0.22 -1.63 -13.30
N GLN A 16 0.74 -1.39 -14.20
CA GLN A 16 0.83 -2.11 -15.48
C GLN A 16 1.08 -3.60 -15.28
N ILE A 17 1.94 -3.98 -14.31
CA ILE A 17 2.18 -5.39 -13.98
C ILE A 17 0.90 -6.06 -13.48
N SER A 18 0.17 -5.43 -12.58
CA SER A 18 -1.06 -5.99 -11.99
C SER A 18 -2.32 -5.76 -12.83
N ASN A 19 -2.20 -5.08 -13.97
CA ASN A 19 -3.32 -4.67 -14.81
C ASN A 19 -4.44 -3.99 -14.00
N GLY A 20 -4.09 -2.97 -13.23
CA GLY A 20 -4.94 -2.38 -12.20
C GLY A 20 -5.05 -3.29 -10.97
N LYS A 21 -6.25 -3.67 -10.56
CA LYS A 21 -6.57 -4.60 -9.44
C LYS A 21 -5.80 -4.28 -8.15
N SER A 22 -5.62 -3.00 -7.88
CA SER A 22 -4.71 -2.53 -6.85
C SER A 22 -5.40 -1.60 -5.86
N LEU A 23 -4.96 -1.69 -4.62
CA LEU A 23 -5.27 -0.73 -3.57
C LEU A 23 -3.98 0.04 -3.25
N ILE A 24 -4.03 1.37 -3.35
CA ILE A 24 -2.93 2.25 -2.97
C ILE A 24 -3.27 2.93 -1.66
N LEU A 25 -2.47 2.69 -0.63
CA LEU A 25 -2.65 3.23 0.71
C LEU A 25 -1.71 4.40 0.96
N PHE A 26 -2.28 5.51 1.38
CA PHE A 26 -1.58 6.75 1.70
C PHE A 26 -1.67 7.09 3.17
N THR A 27 -0.68 7.81 3.67
CA THR A 27 -0.67 8.37 5.03
C THR A 27 -1.26 9.78 5.09
N ALA A 28 -1.23 10.52 3.98
CA ALA A 28 -1.73 11.88 3.86
C ALA A 28 -2.71 12.04 2.71
N LYS A 29 -3.80 12.76 2.93
CA LYS A 29 -4.78 13.09 1.89
C LYS A 29 -4.19 13.94 0.76
N THR A 30 -3.25 14.81 1.09
CA THR A 30 -2.54 15.67 0.12
C THR A 30 -1.72 14.85 -0.87
N ASP A 31 -1.00 13.82 -0.40
CA ASP A 31 -0.25 12.92 -1.27
C ASP A 31 -1.19 12.10 -2.14
N MET A 32 -2.27 11.57 -1.56
CA MET A 32 -3.29 10.83 -2.30
C MET A 32 -3.90 11.67 -3.43
N GLN A 33 -4.28 12.91 -3.15
CA GLN A 33 -4.84 13.82 -4.15
C GLN A 33 -3.83 14.11 -5.27
N ALA A 34 -2.58 14.43 -4.91
CA ALA A 34 -1.53 14.72 -5.88
C ALA A 34 -1.26 13.52 -6.82
N VAL A 35 -1.22 12.30 -6.26
CA VAL A 35 -1.06 11.09 -7.06
C VAL A 35 -2.28 10.83 -7.94
N TYR A 36 -3.49 10.99 -7.39
CA TYR A 36 -4.73 10.85 -8.14
C TYR A 36 -4.78 11.78 -9.36
N ASP A 37 -4.52 13.07 -9.15
CA ASP A 37 -4.56 14.10 -10.22
C ASP A 37 -3.55 13.83 -11.35
N LYS A 38 -2.41 13.23 -11.01
CA LYS A 38 -1.41 12.82 -12.00
C LYS A 38 -1.83 11.57 -12.74
N LEU A 39 -2.27 10.52 -12.04
CA LEU A 39 -2.72 9.27 -12.66
C LEU A 39 -3.93 9.47 -13.60
N GLN A 40 -4.82 10.43 -13.29
CA GLN A 40 -5.94 10.80 -14.18
C GLN A 40 -5.49 11.39 -15.52
N LYS A 41 -4.30 11.97 -15.58
CA LYS A 41 -3.72 12.54 -16.82
C LYS A 41 -2.98 11.50 -17.66
N GLU A 42 -2.68 10.35 -17.07
CA GLU A 42 -2.06 9.24 -17.77
C GLU A 42 -3.12 8.44 -18.54
N ASN A 43 -2.78 7.99 -19.74
CA ASN A 43 -3.67 7.14 -20.54
C ASN A 43 -3.57 5.68 -20.06
N LEU A 44 -4.12 5.40 -18.88
CA LEU A 44 -4.10 4.07 -18.28
C LEU A 44 -5.34 3.26 -18.71
N PRO A 45 -5.19 1.94 -18.96
CA PRO A 45 -6.29 1.09 -19.45
C PRO A 45 -7.28 0.66 -18.34
N PHE A 46 -7.20 1.23 -17.16
CA PHE A 46 -8.05 0.92 -16.01
C PHE A 46 -8.49 2.19 -15.29
N LYS A 47 -9.62 2.11 -14.58
CA LYS A 47 -10.16 3.24 -13.83
C LYS A 47 -9.38 3.50 -12.56
N ILE A 48 -9.15 4.76 -12.26
CA ILE A 48 -8.58 5.21 -11.01
C ILE A 48 -9.70 5.78 -10.14
N LEU A 49 -9.97 5.11 -9.04
CA LEU A 49 -10.96 5.52 -8.04
C LEU A 49 -10.23 6.11 -6.83
N MET A 50 -10.79 7.14 -6.25
CA MET A 50 -10.24 7.75 -5.04
C MET A 50 -11.29 7.73 -3.93
N GLN A 51 -10.85 7.45 -2.71
CA GLN A 51 -11.65 7.59 -1.51
C GLN A 51 -12.37 8.93 -1.48
N GLN A 52 -13.67 8.87 -1.27
CA GLN A 52 -14.51 10.04 -1.04
C GLN A 52 -14.96 10.09 0.42
N GLY A 53 -15.61 11.19 0.83
CA GLY A 53 -16.17 11.30 2.17
C GLY A 53 -17.12 10.16 2.52
N ASN A 54 -17.38 9.96 3.81
CA ASN A 54 -18.12 8.82 4.35
C ASN A 54 -19.46 8.52 3.63
N ALA A 55 -20.17 9.57 3.18
CA ALA A 55 -21.44 9.42 2.47
C ALA A 55 -21.32 8.69 1.11
N LYS A 56 -20.16 8.74 0.46
CA LYS A 56 -19.90 8.10 -0.84
C LYS A 56 -18.94 6.89 -0.76
N GLN A 57 -18.56 6.50 0.44
CA GLN A 57 -17.62 5.40 0.64
C GLN A 57 -18.17 4.08 0.11
N ALA A 58 -19.43 3.77 0.42
CA ALA A 58 -20.11 2.55 -0.05
C ALA A 58 -20.17 2.48 -1.57
N GLU A 59 -20.53 3.58 -2.22
CA GLU A 59 -20.60 3.68 -3.68
C GLU A 59 -19.22 3.47 -4.33
N THR A 60 -18.18 4.09 -3.77
CA THR A 60 -16.81 3.93 -4.28
C THR A 60 -16.32 2.49 -4.16
N LEU A 61 -16.61 1.82 -3.04
CA LEU A 61 -16.27 0.42 -2.84
C LEU A 61 -17.05 -0.51 -3.75
N GLU A 62 -18.33 -0.22 -4.00
CA GLU A 62 -19.15 -0.98 -4.94
C GLU A 62 -18.60 -0.87 -6.38
N LYS A 63 -18.25 0.34 -6.82
CA LYS A 63 -17.56 0.54 -8.12
C LYS A 63 -16.26 -0.25 -8.20
N PHE A 64 -15.47 -0.25 -7.14
CA PHE A 64 -14.22 -1.02 -7.09
C PHE A 64 -14.45 -2.54 -7.12
N ARG A 65 -15.50 -3.04 -6.47
CA ARG A 65 -15.87 -4.47 -6.50
C ARG A 65 -16.34 -4.90 -7.88
N ASN A 66 -17.13 -4.08 -8.55
CA ASN A 66 -17.74 -4.39 -9.84
C ASN A 66 -16.78 -4.24 -11.02
N ASP A 67 -15.69 -3.50 -10.84
CA ASP A 67 -14.66 -3.29 -11.86
C ASP A 67 -13.37 -4.03 -11.47
N THR A 68 -13.15 -5.19 -12.08
CA THR A 68 -12.02 -6.07 -11.73
C THR A 68 -10.64 -5.49 -12.04
N ASN A 69 -10.55 -4.43 -12.85
CA ASN A 69 -9.28 -3.81 -13.25
C ASN A 69 -9.08 -2.41 -12.66
N SER A 70 -10.01 -1.92 -11.84
CA SER A 70 -9.87 -0.60 -11.23
C SER A 70 -8.78 -0.54 -10.16
N VAL A 71 -8.31 0.66 -9.90
CA VAL A 71 -7.34 1.01 -8.86
C VAL A 71 -8.03 1.91 -7.85
N LEU A 72 -7.91 1.61 -6.57
CA LEU A 72 -8.50 2.39 -5.49
C LEU A 72 -7.42 3.06 -4.66
N LEU A 73 -7.52 4.38 -4.50
CA LEU A 73 -6.66 5.18 -3.64
C LEU A 73 -7.38 5.49 -2.34
N GLY A 74 -6.74 5.24 -1.19
CA GLY A 74 -7.33 5.47 0.12
C GLY A 74 -6.34 5.86 1.21
N THR A 75 -6.87 6.50 2.25
CA THR A 75 -6.15 6.87 3.48
C THR A 75 -6.95 6.46 4.71
N GLY A 76 -6.43 6.68 5.91
CA GLY A 76 -7.16 6.56 7.17
C GLY A 76 -7.90 5.23 7.31
N SER A 77 -9.23 5.25 7.25
CA SER A 77 -10.09 4.09 7.40
C SER A 77 -9.81 2.96 6.39
N TYR A 78 -9.19 3.28 5.26
CA TYR A 78 -8.80 2.28 4.25
C TYR A 78 -7.64 1.39 4.71
N TRP A 79 -6.91 1.79 5.72
CA TRP A 79 -5.92 0.93 6.39
C TRP A 79 -6.56 -0.12 7.30
N GLU A 80 -7.64 0.21 8.01
CA GLU A 80 -8.12 -0.54 9.17
C GLU A 80 -9.56 -1.06 9.05
N GLY A 81 -10.46 -0.31 8.44
CA GLY A 81 -11.91 -0.48 8.66
C GLY A 81 -12.75 -0.90 7.45
N ILE A 82 -12.19 -1.03 6.25
CA ILE A 82 -13.00 -1.30 5.07
C ILE A 82 -13.04 -2.78 4.76
N ASN A 83 -14.24 -3.29 4.56
CA ASN A 83 -14.43 -4.62 4.01
C ASN A 83 -14.27 -4.57 2.48
N ILE A 84 -13.13 -5.06 1.99
CA ILE A 84 -12.85 -5.31 0.56
C ILE A 84 -12.92 -6.80 0.23
N GLU A 85 -13.64 -7.60 1.03
CA GLU A 85 -13.90 -9.01 0.73
C GLU A 85 -14.63 -9.15 -0.60
N GLY A 86 -14.27 -10.18 -1.35
CA GLY A 86 -14.85 -10.45 -2.67
C GLY A 86 -14.30 -9.57 -3.81
N VAL A 87 -13.40 -8.65 -3.52
CA VAL A 87 -12.69 -7.87 -4.55
C VAL A 87 -11.55 -8.71 -5.12
N SER A 88 -11.39 -8.68 -6.44
CA SER A 88 -10.23 -9.27 -7.14
C SER A 88 -8.97 -8.43 -6.92
N LEU A 89 -8.60 -8.22 -5.65
CA LEU A 89 -7.38 -7.50 -5.28
C LEU A 89 -6.18 -8.41 -5.49
N SER A 90 -5.18 -7.94 -6.22
CA SER A 90 -3.93 -8.68 -6.44
C SER A 90 -2.69 -7.89 -6.03
N HIS A 91 -2.83 -6.60 -5.75
CA HIS A 91 -1.73 -5.73 -5.41
C HIS A 91 -2.12 -4.70 -4.36
N VAL A 92 -1.34 -4.58 -3.31
CA VAL A 92 -1.40 -3.46 -2.35
C VAL A 92 -0.12 -2.64 -2.49
N ILE A 93 -0.27 -1.35 -2.74
CA ILE A 93 0.84 -0.40 -2.84
C ILE A 93 0.75 0.54 -1.63
N ILE A 94 1.82 0.62 -0.87
CA ILE A 94 1.95 1.51 0.28
C ILE A 94 2.82 2.68 -0.11
N PHE A 95 2.22 3.87 -0.15
CA PHE A 95 2.90 5.12 -0.49
C PHE A 95 3.35 5.82 0.79
N LYS A 96 4.63 5.74 1.09
CA LYS A 96 5.31 6.11 2.34
C LYS A 96 4.96 5.22 3.53
N LEU A 97 5.94 4.98 4.37
CA LEU A 97 5.77 4.26 5.64
C LEU A 97 4.79 4.98 6.56
N PRO A 98 3.82 4.26 7.15
CA PRO A 98 2.75 4.84 7.96
C PRO A 98 3.20 5.15 9.39
N PHE A 99 4.18 6.03 9.56
CA PHE A 99 4.58 6.51 10.87
C PHE A 99 3.43 7.24 11.55
N PRO A 100 3.27 7.10 12.88
CA PRO A 100 2.22 7.78 13.61
C PRO A 100 2.41 9.30 13.55
N VAL A 101 1.29 10.00 13.49
CA VAL A 101 1.27 11.46 13.64
C VAL A 101 1.55 11.80 15.11
N ARG A 102 2.28 12.88 15.35
CA ARG A 102 2.56 13.39 16.68
C ARG A 102 1.28 13.98 17.29
N GLU A 103 0.56 13.12 17.99
CA GLU A 103 -0.63 13.46 18.79
C GLU A 103 -0.29 13.36 20.29
N PRO A 104 -1.10 13.96 21.19
CA PRO A 104 -0.78 13.98 22.63
C PRO A 104 -0.42 12.62 23.22
N ILE A 105 -1.08 11.54 22.80
CA ILE A 105 -0.80 10.20 23.28
C ILE A 105 0.57 9.68 22.81
N ILE A 106 0.94 9.99 21.60
CA ILE A 106 2.24 9.64 21.04
C ILE A 106 3.34 10.46 21.70
N ASP A 107 3.10 11.75 21.92
CA ASP A 107 4.05 12.63 22.62
C ASP A 107 4.27 12.17 24.08
N TYR A 108 3.21 11.75 24.78
CA TYR A 108 3.34 11.17 26.11
C TYR A 108 4.21 9.91 26.10
N LYS A 109 3.95 8.95 25.17
CA LYS A 109 4.77 7.76 25.03
C LYS A 109 6.24 8.09 24.75
N TYR A 110 6.50 9.10 23.92
CA TYR A 110 7.86 9.60 23.63
C TYR A 110 8.58 10.08 24.88
N GLN A 111 7.88 10.85 25.73
CA GLN A 111 8.47 11.36 27.00
C GLN A 111 8.83 10.23 27.99
N GLN A 112 8.14 9.10 27.91
CA GLN A 112 8.40 7.93 28.75
C GLN A 112 9.45 6.96 28.17
N SER A 113 9.85 7.16 26.91
CA SER A 113 10.80 6.27 26.22
C SER A 113 12.23 6.84 26.25
N LYS A 114 13.22 5.96 26.13
CA LYS A 114 14.62 6.35 25.94
C LYS A 114 14.89 6.73 24.47
N ASP A 115 14.25 6.02 23.56
CA ASP A 115 14.31 6.28 22.11
C ASP A 115 12.90 6.25 21.53
N GLY A 116 12.26 7.42 21.44
CA GLY A 116 10.88 7.56 20.96
C GLY A 116 10.70 7.07 19.52
N LEU A 117 11.74 7.15 18.68
CA LEU A 117 11.66 6.61 17.33
C LEU A 117 11.56 5.08 17.35
N MET A 118 12.50 4.43 18.03
CA MET A 118 12.60 2.96 18.01
C MET A 118 11.61 2.27 18.94
N GLU A 119 11.27 2.89 20.07
CA GLU A 119 10.39 2.29 21.08
C GLU A 119 8.91 2.61 20.87
N VAL A 120 8.59 3.70 20.15
CA VAL A 120 7.20 4.15 19.94
C VAL A 120 6.83 4.18 18.46
N SER A 121 7.51 5.02 17.65
CA SER A 121 7.09 5.23 16.25
C SER A 121 7.26 4.01 15.38
N VAL A 122 8.36 3.29 15.50
CA VAL A 122 8.63 2.11 14.66
C VAL A 122 7.64 0.97 14.97
N PRO A 123 7.36 0.59 16.22
CA PRO A 123 6.32 -0.40 16.53
C PRO A 123 4.93 -0.03 16.03
N GLU A 124 4.47 1.20 16.26
CA GLU A 124 3.17 1.68 15.78
C GLU A 124 3.09 1.65 14.23
N MET A 125 4.16 2.09 13.56
CA MET A 125 4.26 2.03 12.10
C MET A 125 4.19 0.59 11.58
N VAL A 126 4.89 -0.36 12.21
CA VAL A 126 4.88 -1.78 11.83
C VAL A 126 3.48 -2.39 12.00
N ILE A 127 2.77 -2.07 13.08
CA ILE A 127 1.39 -2.52 13.30
C ILE A 127 0.51 -2.03 12.14
N LYS A 128 0.57 -0.75 11.82
CA LYS A 128 -0.23 -0.16 10.75
C LYS A 128 0.15 -0.72 9.38
N LEU A 129 1.43 -0.96 9.15
CA LEU A 129 1.93 -1.59 7.93
C LEU A 129 1.35 -3.01 7.75
N LYS A 130 1.34 -3.82 8.82
CA LYS A 130 0.72 -5.15 8.82
C LYS A 130 -0.78 -5.11 8.55
N GLN A 131 -1.49 -4.13 9.08
CA GLN A 131 -2.92 -3.94 8.81
C GLN A 131 -3.16 -3.66 7.33
N GLY A 132 -2.37 -2.78 6.71
CA GLY A 132 -2.45 -2.50 5.27
C GLY A 132 -2.16 -3.74 4.41
N ILE A 133 -1.15 -4.52 4.75
CA ILE A 133 -0.80 -5.77 4.07
C ILE A 133 -1.92 -6.81 4.23
N GLY A 134 -2.55 -6.86 5.40
CA GLY A 134 -3.68 -7.74 5.68
C GLY A 134 -4.93 -7.47 4.85
N ARG A 135 -4.98 -6.38 4.07
CA ARG A 135 -6.03 -6.18 3.06
C ARG A 135 -5.94 -7.20 1.92
N LEU A 136 -4.76 -7.66 1.60
CA LEU A 136 -4.48 -8.62 0.54
C LEU A 136 -4.14 -10.01 1.09
N ILE A 137 -3.19 -10.08 2.01
CA ILE A 137 -2.68 -11.34 2.57
C ILE A 137 -3.34 -11.57 3.94
N ARG A 138 -4.34 -12.45 3.98
CA ARG A 138 -5.13 -12.77 5.18
C ARG A 138 -4.79 -14.15 5.73
N SER A 139 -4.39 -15.05 4.85
CA SER A 139 -4.04 -16.45 5.16
C SER A 139 -2.73 -16.85 4.49
N GLU A 140 -2.19 -18.01 4.85
CA GLU A 140 -0.99 -18.56 4.21
C GLU A 140 -1.20 -18.97 2.75
N SER A 141 -2.45 -19.21 2.34
CA SER A 141 -2.81 -19.58 0.97
C SER A 141 -3.01 -18.37 0.06
N ASP A 142 -3.16 -17.16 0.63
CA ASP A 142 -3.35 -15.96 -0.18
C ASP A 142 -2.08 -15.60 -0.92
N LYS A 143 -2.26 -15.17 -2.16
CA LYS A 143 -1.17 -14.77 -3.05
C LYS A 143 -1.46 -13.40 -3.64
N GLY A 144 -0.42 -12.60 -3.70
CA GLY A 144 -0.48 -11.26 -4.25
C GLY A 144 0.82 -10.51 -4.06
N ILE A 145 0.83 -9.26 -4.45
CA ILE A 145 2.00 -8.40 -4.37
C ILE A 145 1.75 -7.28 -3.36
N VAL A 146 2.73 -7.03 -2.51
CA VAL A 146 2.78 -5.84 -1.67
C VAL A 146 4.01 -5.03 -2.07
N SER A 147 3.79 -3.77 -2.46
CA SER A 147 4.86 -2.84 -2.81
C SER A 147 4.90 -1.67 -1.83
N ILE A 148 6.09 -1.32 -1.37
CA ILE A 148 6.31 -0.17 -0.49
C ILE A 148 7.14 0.85 -1.24
N ILE A 149 6.56 2.02 -1.52
CA ILE A 149 7.23 3.15 -2.16
C ILE A 149 7.71 4.11 -1.08
N ASP A 150 8.91 3.84 -0.59
CA ASP A 150 9.58 4.67 0.42
C ASP A 150 11.09 4.43 0.35
N SER A 151 11.86 5.48 0.14
CA SER A 151 13.32 5.40 0.05
C SER A 151 13.98 4.85 1.32
N ARG A 152 13.32 4.98 2.47
CA ARG A 152 13.82 4.51 3.78
C ARG A 152 13.88 2.99 3.90
N VAL A 153 13.15 2.24 3.05
CA VAL A 153 13.26 0.76 2.97
C VAL A 153 14.06 0.29 1.76
N GLY A 154 14.48 1.21 0.91
CA GLY A 154 15.25 0.92 -0.29
C GLY A 154 16.63 0.30 -0.01
N LYS A 155 17.25 -0.27 -1.04
CA LYS A 155 18.55 -0.98 -0.93
C LYS A 155 19.64 -0.14 -0.28
N THR A 156 19.70 1.14 -0.64
CA THR A 156 20.73 2.09 -0.17
C THR A 156 20.38 2.78 1.15
N SER A 157 19.20 2.52 1.72
CA SER A 157 18.78 3.14 2.98
C SER A 157 19.66 2.72 4.15
N LYS A 158 20.01 3.70 4.98
CA LYS A 158 20.69 3.53 6.27
C LYS A 158 19.74 3.69 7.47
N ALA A 159 18.42 3.67 7.24
CA ALA A 159 17.42 3.79 8.31
C ALA A 159 17.61 2.65 9.33
N PRO A 160 17.74 2.95 10.64
CA PRO A 160 18.04 1.95 11.67
C PRO A 160 16.92 0.90 11.81
N TYR A 161 15.69 1.24 11.43
CA TYR A 161 14.52 0.36 11.49
C TYR A 161 14.28 -0.45 10.21
N LYS A 162 15.10 -0.30 9.18
CA LYS A 162 14.91 -1.00 7.90
C LYS A 162 14.83 -2.51 8.08
N GLN A 163 15.75 -3.09 8.85
CA GLN A 163 15.78 -4.52 9.10
C GLN A 163 14.54 -4.98 9.87
N ILE A 164 14.10 -4.21 10.86
CA ILE A 164 12.89 -4.48 11.65
C ILE A 164 11.66 -4.57 10.72
N ILE A 165 11.52 -3.64 9.78
CA ILE A 165 10.44 -3.67 8.80
C ILE A 165 10.50 -4.97 7.99
N TRP A 166 11.65 -5.27 7.39
CA TRP A 166 11.83 -6.46 6.55
C TRP A 166 11.49 -7.76 7.28
N GLU A 167 11.90 -7.90 8.54
CA GLU A 167 11.64 -9.08 9.37
C GLU A 167 10.20 -9.16 9.86
N SER A 168 9.57 -8.01 10.10
CA SER A 168 8.20 -7.95 10.63
C SER A 168 7.12 -8.29 9.61
N LEU A 169 7.40 -8.19 8.31
CA LEU A 169 6.40 -8.41 7.27
C LEU A 169 6.08 -9.91 7.11
N PRO A 170 4.80 -10.29 7.10
CA PRO A 170 4.35 -11.68 6.91
C PRO A 170 4.45 -12.11 5.43
N ILE A 171 5.59 -11.87 4.80
CA ILE A 171 5.83 -12.10 3.37
C ILE A 171 7.10 -12.92 3.21
N LYS A 172 6.98 -14.06 2.52
CA LYS A 172 8.07 -15.03 2.34
C LYS A 172 9.14 -14.52 1.36
N SER A 173 8.73 -13.96 0.23
CA SER A 173 9.65 -13.50 -0.82
C SER A 173 9.69 -11.98 -0.90
N LYS A 174 10.88 -11.39 -0.86
CA LYS A 174 11.08 -9.95 -0.88
C LYS A 174 12.11 -9.57 -1.95
N THR A 175 11.83 -8.52 -2.71
CA THR A 175 12.70 -8.05 -3.79
C THR A 175 12.56 -6.54 -3.98
N ASN A 176 13.59 -5.93 -4.53
CA ASN A 176 13.57 -4.55 -5.04
C ASN A 176 13.74 -4.50 -6.57
N LYS A 177 13.54 -5.63 -7.24
CA LYS A 177 13.67 -5.74 -8.70
C LYS A 177 12.28 -5.90 -9.32
N ILE A 178 11.90 -4.96 -10.17
CA ILE A 178 10.58 -4.93 -10.79
C ILE A 178 10.35 -6.13 -11.72
N GLU A 179 11.41 -6.63 -12.35
CA GLU A 179 11.35 -7.81 -13.23
C GLU A 179 10.93 -9.08 -12.46
N LYS A 180 11.38 -9.20 -11.20
CA LYS A 180 10.97 -10.30 -10.33
C LYS A 180 9.52 -10.19 -9.90
N ILE A 181 9.02 -8.97 -9.73
CA ILE A 181 7.61 -8.73 -9.42
C ILE A 181 6.74 -9.14 -10.62
N ALA A 182 7.12 -8.73 -11.83
CA ALA A 182 6.41 -9.09 -13.05
C ALA A 182 6.39 -10.62 -13.28
N ALA A 183 7.52 -11.29 -13.12
CA ALA A 183 7.62 -12.74 -13.24
C ALA A 183 6.73 -13.47 -12.21
N PHE A 184 6.73 -13.03 -10.95
CA PHE A 184 5.88 -13.59 -9.91
C PHE A 184 4.39 -13.39 -10.23
N TYR A 185 4.01 -12.20 -10.71
CA TYR A 185 2.63 -11.90 -11.06
C TYR A 185 2.11 -12.85 -12.14
N SER A 186 2.84 -12.99 -13.24
CA SER A 186 2.46 -13.87 -14.35
C SER A 186 2.39 -15.35 -13.92
N GLN A 187 3.35 -15.83 -13.15
CA GLN A 187 3.42 -17.24 -12.79
C GLN A 187 2.45 -17.66 -11.69
N VAL A 188 2.12 -16.77 -10.77
CA VAL A 188 1.44 -17.15 -9.53
C VAL A 188 0.07 -16.50 -9.39
N VAL A 189 -0.05 -15.23 -9.72
CA VAL A 189 -1.29 -14.47 -9.50
C VAL A 189 -2.26 -14.65 -10.66
N GLU A 190 -1.78 -14.73 -11.90
CA GLU A 190 -2.65 -14.95 -13.05
C GLU A 190 -3.19 -16.37 -13.10
N GLN A 191 -2.37 -17.40 -12.83
CA GLN A 191 -2.82 -18.79 -12.80
C GLN A 191 -3.93 -19.08 -11.79
N GLN A 192 -3.94 -18.40 -10.64
CA GLN A 192 -5.03 -18.54 -9.66
C GLN A 192 -6.38 -18.01 -10.13
N LYS A 193 -6.43 -17.21 -11.20
CA LYS A 193 -7.68 -16.67 -11.75
C LYS A 193 -8.33 -17.61 -12.74
N GLU A 194 -7.55 -18.48 -13.37
CA GLU A 194 -8.04 -19.49 -14.30
C GLU A 194 -8.65 -20.70 -13.57
N GLU A 195 -8.29 -20.89 -12.28
CA GLU A 195 -8.77 -22.01 -11.45
C GLU A 195 -10.04 -21.68 -10.61
N LYS A 196 -10.55 -20.42 -10.65
CA LYS A 196 -11.78 -19.97 -9.96
C LYS A 196 -12.86 -19.54 -10.93
#